data_72d698ff84a4cebdf6ecbecb71138c12
#
_entry.id   72d698ff84a4cebdf6ecbecb71138c12
#
_cell.length_a   1.000
_cell.length_b   1.000
_cell.length_c   1.000
_cell.angle_alpha   90.00
_cell.angle_beta   90.00
_cell.angle_gamma   90.00
#
_symmetry.space_group_name_H-M   'P 1'
#
loop_
_entity.id
_entity.type
_entity.pdbx_description
1 polymer ?
#
loop_
_entity_poly.entity_id
_entity_poly.type
_entity_poly.pdbx_seq_one_letter_code
_entity_poly.pdbx_strand_id
1 'polypeptide(L)'
;EAHCQAVGRAFVRFDYTGHGESSGRFTDGTIGRWHADTLAVLDGIAAGPQILVGSSMGGWQMLLAARARPERVVGLIGIAAAPDFTEDLMWQQFDDAAKIKIQAEGILYLPSDYEDTPYPVSLGLIEDGRDHLLLRNPLTLNCPVHLIHGMVDTDVPWQTALSIAEVATSDEVSVTLVKGGGHRLSAEADLARLTAAVENMAVRVHD
;
A
#
# COMPACT_ATOMS: atom_id res chain seq x y z
N GLU A 1 3.19 14.10 8.55
CA GLU A 1 4.37 14.96 8.78
C GLU A 1 4.12 15.92 9.93
N ALA A 2 3.20 16.91 9.80
CA ALA A 2 2.97 17.94 10.84
C ALA A 2 2.76 17.37 12.25
N HIS A 3 2.01 16.26 12.37
CA HIS A 3 1.82 15.57 13.63
C HIS A 3 3.14 15.03 14.20
N CYS A 4 3.96 14.36 13.40
CA CYS A 4 5.25 13.83 13.83
C CYS A 4 6.21 14.95 14.27
N GLN A 5 6.22 16.08 13.56
CA GLN A 5 6.97 17.26 13.97
C GLN A 5 6.51 17.79 15.34
N ALA A 6 5.19 17.88 15.55
CA ALA A 6 4.63 18.39 16.80
C ALA A 6 4.97 17.54 18.03
N VAL A 7 5.12 16.21 17.84
CA VAL A 7 5.47 15.26 18.92
C VAL A 7 6.96 14.88 18.93
N GLY A 8 7.80 15.51 18.09
CA GLY A 8 9.23 15.23 18.03
C GLY A 8 9.60 13.85 17.49
N ARG A 9 8.74 13.23 16.67
CA ARG A 9 8.97 11.92 16.07
C ARG A 9 9.61 12.07 14.68
N ALA A 10 10.65 11.28 14.40
CA ALA A 10 11.24 11.20 13.09
C ALA A 10 10.19 10.72 12.05
N PHE A 11 10.23 11.29 10.87
CA PHE A 11 9.29 11.00 9.78
C PHE A 11 10.03 11.00 8.45
N VAL A 12 9.79 9.97 7.64
CA VAL A 12 10.32 9.84 6.28
C VAL A 12 9.16 9.59 5.33
N ARG A 13 9.10 10.34 4.25
CA ARG A 13 8.25 10.07 3.08
C ARG A 13 9.08 10.23 1.82
N PHE A 14 8.72 9.52 0.78
CA PHE A 14 9.42 9.55 -0.48
C PHE A 14 8.45 9.30 -1.64
N ASP A 15 8.85 9.68 -2.83
CA ASP A 15 8.16 9.35 -4.06
C ASP A 15 8.86 8.14 -4.71
N TYR A 16 8.08 7.16 -5.13
CA TYR A 16 8.60 6.01 -5.88
C TYR A 16 9.17 6.44 -7.24
N THR A 17 10.05 5.64 -7.82
CA THR A 17 10.49 5.83 -9.20
C THR A 17 9.29 6.04 -10.13
N GLY A 18 9.33 7.15 -10.90
CA GLY A 18 8.26 7.56 -11.81
C GLY A 18 7.05 8.25 -11.15
N HIS A 19 7.11 8.54 -9.84
CA HIS A 19 6.08 9.32 -9.12
C HIS A 19 6.66 10.66 -8.65
N GLY A 20 5.77 11.64 -8.48
CA GLY A 20 6.08 12.94 -7.89
C GLY A 20 7.30 13.59 -8.49
N GLU A 21 8.30 13.91 -7.65
CA GLU A 21 9.57 14.52 -8.06
C GLU A 21 10.69 13.49 -8.32
N SER A 22 10.43 12.19 -8.12
CA SER A 22 11.41 11.13 -8.40
C SER A 22 11.62 10.92 -9.90
N SER A 23 12.83 10.55 -10.27
CA SER A 23 13.20 10.25 -11.64
C SER A 23 12.50 9.01 -12.20
N GLY A 24 12.57 8.82 -13.52
CA GLY A 24 11.96 7.70 -14.23
C GLY A 24 10.60 8.07 -14.83
N ARG A 25 10.02 7.11 -15.54
CA ARG A 25 8.67 7.26 -16.11
C ARG A 25 7.71 6.38 -15.32
N PHE A 26 6.52 6.88 -15.06
CA PHE A 26 5.46 6.12 -14.39
C PHE A 26 5.18 4.77 -15.07
N THR A 27 5.18 4.74 -16.41
CA THR A 27 4.94 3.53 -17.20
C THR A 27 6.04 2.46 -17.11
N ASP A 28 7.22 2.81 -16.57
CA ASP A 28 8.32 1.86 -16.32
C ASP A 28 8.24 1.29 -14.89
N GLY A 29 7.28 1.76 -14.08
CA GLY A 29 7.06 1.31 -12.72
C GLY A 29 6.44 -0.07 -12.66
N THR A 30 6.91 -0.87 -11.69
CA THR A 30 6.38 -2.19 -11.36
C THR A 30 6.34 -2.37 -9.85
N ILE A 31 5.61 -3.36 -9.36
CA ILE A 31 5.53 -3.65 -7.92
C ILE A 31 6.91 -3.94 -7.34
N GLY A 32 7.72 -4.75 -8.03
CA GLY A 32 9.08 -5.09 -7.61
C GLY A 32 10.02 -3.88 -7.63
N ARG A 33 9.90 -2.99 -8.61
CA ARG A 33 10.70 -1.76 -8.66
C ARG A 33 10.40 -0.83 -7.49
N TRP A 34 9.12 -0.59 -7.22
CA TRP A 34 8.70 0.24 -6.09
C TRP A 34 9.00 -0.42 -4.74
N HIS A 35 9.01 -1.76 -4.70
CA HIS A 35 9.49 -2.50 -3.53
C HIS A 35 10.99 -2.26 -3.30
N ALA A 36 11.80 -2.29 -4.35
CA ALA A 36 13.23 -1.97 -4.25
C ALA A 36 13.47 -0.52 -3.76
N ASP A 37 12.67 0.45 -4.24
CA ASP A 37 12.71 1.84 -3.74
C ASP A 37 12.39 1.89 -2.24
N THR A 38 11.34 1.18 -1.80
CA THR A 38 10.96 1.09 -0.39
C THR A 38 12.09 0.54 0.46
N LEU A 39 12.72 -0.55 0.04
CA LEU A 39 13.85 -1.15 0.75
C LEU A 39 15.07 -0.22 0.76
N ALA A 40 15.36 0.49 -0.33
CA ALA A 40 16.47 1.44 -0.39
C ALA A 40 16.29 2.58 0.64
N VAL A 41 15.07 3.10 0.79
CA VAL A 41 14.76 4.11 1.82
C VAL A 41 14.83 3.52 3.22
N LEU A 42 14.28 2.33 3.45
CA LEU A 42 14.29 1.65 4.74
C LEU A 42 15.71 1.31 5.19
N ASP A 43 16.54 0.82 4.28
CA ASP A 43 17.91 0.37 4.59
C ASP A 43 18.93 1.52 4.60
N GLY A 44 18.73 2.55 3.74
CA GLY A 44 19.73 3.60 3.53
C GLY A 44 19.44 4.91 4.25
N ILE A 45 18.18 5.20 4.59
CA ILE A 45 17.75 6.51 5.13
C ILE A 45 17.13 6.36 6.53
N ALA A 46 16.20 5.43 6.70
CA ALA A 46 15.52 5.24 7.97
C ALA A 46 16.42 4.54 8.98
N ALA A 47 16.62 5.12 10.15
CA ALA A 47 17.46 4.55 11.21
C ALA A 47 16.61 3.79 12.24
N GLY A 48 17.10 2.63 12.70
CA GLY A 48 16.45 1.82 13.75
C GLY A 48 15.14 1.16 13.32
N PRO A 49 14.35 0.68 14.29
CA PRO A 49 13.03 0.08 14.03
C PRO A 49 12.03 1.10 13.47
N GLN A 50 11.17 0.65 12.54
CA GLN A 50 10.23 1.53 11.85
C GLN A 50 8.78 1.06 12.00
N ILE A 51 7.87 1.99 12.18
CA ILE A 51 6.45 1.81 11.93
C ILE A 51 6.19 2.25 10.48
N LEU A 52 5.69 1.36 9.65
CA LEU A 52 5.35 1.70 8.27
C LEU A 52 3.88 2.08 8.16
N VAL A 53 3.61 3.15 7.41
CA VAL A 53 2.26 3.59 7.07
C VAL A 53 2.13 3.55 5.56
N GLY A 54 1.21 2.73 5.05
CA GLY A 54 1.00 2.55 3.62
C GLY A 54 -0.45 2.75 3.21
N SER A 55 -0.69 3.56 2.17
CA SER A 55 -2.02 3.76 1.60
C SER A 55 -2.12 3.13 0.23
N SER A 56 -3.23 2.43 -0.07
CA SER A 56 -3.49 1.80 -1.37
C SER A 56 -2.32 0.91 -1.80
N MET A 57 -1.70 1.16 -2.96
CA MET A 57 -0.46 0.51 -3.40
C MET A 57 0.66 0.59 -2.35
N GLY A 58 0.79 1.72 -1.63
CA GLY A 58 1.75 1.86 -0.53
C GLY A 58 1.51 0.87 0.60
N GLY A 59 0.26 0.42 0.80
CA GLY A 59 -0.08 -0.67 1.71
C GLY A 59 0.48 -2.03 1.24
N TRP A 60 0.50 -2.29 -0.05
CA TRP A 60 1.17 -3.48 -0.60
C TRP A 60 2.68 -3.41 -0.38
N GLN A 61 3.29 -2.26 -0.70
CA GLN A 61 4.73 -2.05 -0.47
C GLN A 61 5.12 -2.20 1.00
N MET A 62 4.30 -1.68 1.91
CA MET A 62 4.46 -1.82 3.35
C MET A 62 4.49 -3.30 3.79
N LEU A 63 3.55 -4.11 3.30
CA LEU A 63 3.47 -5.55 3.60
C LEU A 63 4.68 -6.31 3.03
N LEU A 64 5.09 -6.01 1.80
CA LEU A 64 6.29 -6.58 1.18
C LEU A 64 7.55 -6.22 1.97
N ALA A 65 7.69 -4.97 2.40
CA ALA A 65 8.83 -4.49 3.18
C ALA A 65 8.90 -5.18 4.56
N ALA A 66 7.77 -5.34 5.24
CA ALA A 66 7.70 -6.04 6.52
C ALA A 66 8.12 -7.51 6.39
N ARG A 67 7.70 -8.20 5.32
CA ARG A 67 8.13 -9.56 5.02
C ARG A 67 9.64 -9.64 4.73
N ALA A 68 10.19 -8.65 4.03
CA ALA A 68 11.60 -8.63 3.61
C ALA A 68 12.56 -8.16 4.72
N ARG A 69 12.08 -7.39 5.69
CA ARG A 69 12.89 -6.79 6.78
C ARG A 69 12.16 -6.90 8.13
N PRO A 70 11.85 -8.14 8.58
CA PRO A 70 11.06 -8.35 9.80
C PRO A 70 11.74 -7.80 11.06
N GLU A 71 13.05 -7.68 11.09
CA GLU A 71 13.82 -7.11 12.18
C GLU A 71 13.82 -5.57 12.21
N ARG A 72 13.44 -4.93 11.09
CA ARG A 72 13.39 -3.47 10.94
C ARG A 72 11.98 -2.91 11.11
N VAL A 73 10.97 -3.72 10.84
CA VAL A 73 9.57 -3.28 10.85
C VAL A 73 8.90 -3.77 12.11
N VAL A 74 8.54 -2.83 12.99
CA VAL A 74 7.97 -3.13 14.31
C VAL A 74 6.46 -2.84 14.40
N GLY A 75 5.85 -2.25 13.37
CA GLY A 75 4.42 -2.00 13.31
C GLY A 75 3.96 -1.58 11.92
N LEU A 76 2.73 -1.91 11.58
CA LEU A 76 2.13 -1.63 10.27
C LEU A 76 0.78 -0.92 10.40
N ILE A 77 0.58 0.14 9.62
CA ILE A 77 -0.70 0.83 9.51
C ILE A 77 -1.08 0.93 8.04
N GLY A 78 -2.08 0.19 7.61
CA GLY A 78 -2.59 0.20 6.24
C GLY A 78 -3.85 1.06 6.10
N ILE A 79 -3.88 1.92 5.09
CA ILE A 79 -5.03 2.77 4.75
C ILE A 79 -5.52 2.33 3.38
N ALA A 80 -6.72 1.74 3.30
CA ALA A 80 -7.25 1.18 2.06
C ALA A 80 -6.19 0.35 1.32
N ALA A 81 -5.40 -0.45 2.08
CA ALA A 81 -4.28 -1.20 1.54
C ALA A 81 -4.74 -2.15 0.42
N ALA A 82 -4.02 -2.13 -0.70
CA ALA A 82 -4.39 -2.82 -1.93
C ALA A 82 -3.33 -3.85 -2.38
N PRO A 83 -2.98 -4.87 -1.56
CA PRO A 83 -2.14 -5.94 -2.09
C PRO A 83 -2.87 -6.65 -3.23
N ASP A 84 -2.08 -7.21 -4.15
CA ASP A 84 -2.53 -8.03 -5.29
C ASP A 84 -3.47 -7.31 -6.29
N PHE A 85 -3.62 -5.97 -6.19
CA PHE A 85 -4.58 -5.21 -6.99
C PHE A 85 -4.36 -5.35 -8.50
N THR A 86 -3.12 -5.53 -8.94
CA THR A 86 -2.78 -5.69 -10.36
C THR A 86 -3.41 -6.93 -10.96
N GLU A 87 -3.51 -8.02 -10.20
CA GLU A 87 -4.17 -9.24 -10.61
C GLU A 87 -5.68 -9.19 -10.30
N ASP A 88 -6.06 -8.92 -9.05
CA ASP A 88 -7.43 -9.11 -8.57
C ASP A 88 -8.38 -7.99 -8.97
N LEU A 89 -7.90 -6.74 -9.00
CA LEU A 89 -8.72 -5.56 -9.28
C LEU A 89 -8.51 -4.99 -10.68
N MET A 90 -7.43 -5.38 -11.39
CA MET A 90 -7.18 -4.96 -12.76
C MET A 90 -7.32 -6.12 -13.73
N TRP A 91 -6.37 -7.06 -13.74
CA TRP A 91 -6.32 -8.11 -14.74
C TRP A 91 -7.58 -8.99 -14.79
N GLN A 92 -8.11 -9.38 -13.64
CA GLN A 92 -9.31 -10.20 -13.58
C GLN A 92 -10.58 -9.46 -14.06
N GLN A 93 -10.58 -8.13 -13.95
CA GLN A 93 -11.71 -7.29 -14.39
C GLN A 93 -11.60 -6.84 -15.85
N PHE A 94 -10.44 -6.98 -16.49
CA PHE A 94 -10.30 -6.69 -17.91
C PHE A 94 -11.11 -7.69 -18.74
N ASP A 95 -11.88 -7.17 -19.69
CA ASP A 95 -12.50 -7.99 -20.72
C ASP A 95 -11.45 -8.55 -21.70
N ASP A 96 -11.87 -9.45 -22.58
CA ASP A 96 -10.96 -10.08 -23.53
C ASP A 96 -10.32 -9.07 -24.49
N ALA A 97 -11.04 -8.01 -24.87
CA ALA A 97 -10.52 -6.97 -25.75
C ALA A 97 -9.41 -6.15 -25.08
N ALA A 98 -9.58 -5.77 -23.81
CA ALA A 98 -8.57 -5.09 -23.02
C ALA A 98 -7.33 -5.97 -22.80
N LYS A 99 -7.52 -7.27 -22.52
CA LYS A 99 -6.41 -8.24 -22.38
C LYS A 99 -5.62 -8.41 -23.66
N ILE A 100 -6.30 -8.56 -24.79
CA ILE A 100 -5.65 -8.65 -26.12
C ILE A 100 -4.88 -7.35 -26.40
N LYS A 101 -5.50 -6.20 -26.14
CA LYS A 101 -4.88 -4.90 -26.40
C LYS A 101 -3.60 -4.69 -25.59
N ILE A 102 -3.64 -4.89 -24.26
CA ILE A 102 -2.47 -4.69 -23.42
C ILE A 102 -1.35 -5.69 -23.75
N GLN A 103 -1.69 -6.93 -24.14
CA GLN A 103 -0.71 -7.92 -24.60
C GLN A 103 -0.05 -7.54 -25.92
N ALA A 104 -0.79 -6.90 -26.83
CA ALA A 104 -0.28 -6.49 -28.13
C ALA A 104 0.51 -5.17 -28.08
N GLU A 105 0.04 -4.20 -27.29
CA GLU A 105 0.58 -2.83 -27.25
C GLU A 105 1.53 -2.58 -26.05
N GLY A 106 1.54 -3.49 -25.07
CA GLY A 106 2.34 -3.37 -23.84
C GLY A 106 1.77 -2.38 -22.81
N ILE A 107 0.74 -1.61 -23.17
CA ILE A 107 0.13 -0.59 -22.32
C ILE A 107 -1.36 -0.45 -22.62
N LEU A 108 -2.15 -0.23 -21.59
CA LEU A 108 -3.58 0.07 -21.65
C LEU A 108 -3.84 1.40 -20.94
N TYR A 109 -4.66 2.26 -21.53
CA TYR A 109 -5.08 3.52 -20.92
C TYR A 109 -6.50 3.37 -20.38
N LEU A 110 -6.66 3.50 -19.07
CA LEU A 110 -7.94 3.41 -18.36
C LEU A 110 -8.49 4.82 -18.07
N PRO A 111 -9.81 5.02 -18.03
CA PRO A 111 -10.37 6.25 -17.49
C PRO A 111 -9.87 6.49 -16.06
N SER A 112 -9.66 7.75 -15.70
CA SER A 112 -9.28 8.14 -14.34
C SER A 112 -10.40 8.95 -13.71
N ASP A 113 -10.79 8.62 -12.48
CA ASP A 113 -11.71 9.43 -11.68
C ASP A 113 -11.00 10.60 -10.96
N TYR A 114 -9.67 10.66 -11.07
CA TYR A 114 -8.83 11.61 -10.34
C TYR A 114 -8.16 12.66 -11.23
N GLU A 115 -8.00 12.37 -12.51
CA GLU A 115 -7.33 13.24 -13.49
C GLU A 115 -8.07 13.24 -14.83
N ASP A 116 -7.96 14.35 -15.56
CA ASP A 116 -8.54 14.47 -16.91
C ASP A 116 -7.82 13.60 -17.95
N THR A 117 -6.62 13.10 -17.61
CA THR A 117 -5.83 12.23 -18.48
C THR A 117 -6.05 10.76 -18.14
N PRO A 118 -6.15 9.86 -19.13
CA PRO A 118 -6.26 8.44 -18.88
C PRO A 118 -5.07 7.88 -18.11
N TYR A 119 -5.34 6.98 -17.17
CA TYR A 119 -4.33 6.30 -16.36
C TYR A 119 -3.67 5.18 -17.15
N PRO A 120 -2.35 5.20 -17.36
CA PRO A 120 -1.65 4.14 -18.09
C PRO A 120 -1.36 2.94 -17.19
N VAL A 121 -1.74 1.75 -17.66
CA VAL A 121 -1.40 0.45 -17.04
C VAL A 121 -0.49 -0.31 -17.99
N SER A 122 0.74 -0.60 -17.59
CA SER A 122 1.66 -1.39 -18.41
C SER A 122 1.45 -2.90 -18.20
N LEU A 123 1.69 -3.68 -19.24
CA LEU A 123 1.72 -5.14 -19.12
C LEU A 123 2.78 -5.58 -18.10
N GLY A 124 3.92 -4.91 -18.09
CA GLY A 124 5.00 -5.18 -17.13
C GLY A 124 4.58 -5.00 -15.67
N LEU A 125 3.70 -4.02 -15.36
CA LEU A 125 3.14 -3.86 -14.01
C LEU A 125 2.29 -5.09 -13.61
N ILE A 126 1.47 -5.60 -14.54
CA ILE A 126 0.62 -6.77 -14.29
C ILE A 126 1.48 -8.02 -14.09
N GLU A 127 2.43 -8.26 -15.00
CA GLU A 127 3.28 -9.46 -14.97
C GLU A 127 4.18 -9.50 -13.73
N ASP A 128 4.89 -8.42 -13.46
CA ASP A 128 5.73 -8.29 -12.26
C ASP A 128 4.90 -8.39 -10.96
N GLY A 129 3.69 -7.82 -10.94
CA GLY A 129 2.80 -7.91 -9.79
C GLY A 129 2.48 -9.35 -9.37
N ARG A 130 2.43 -10.30 -10.33
CA ARG A 130 2.18 -11.72 -10.07
C ARG A 130 3.28 -12.38 -9.23
N ASP A 131 4.52 -11.91 -9.35
CA ASP A 131 5.65 -12.40 -8.56
C ASP A 131 5.62 -11.89 -7.10
N HIS A 132 4.74 -10.93 -6.83
CA HIS A 132 4.61 -10.25 -5.54
C HIS A 132 3.29 -10.48 -4.82
N LEU A 133 2.45 -11.41 -5.27
CA LEU A 133 1.15 -11.70 -4.64
C LEU A 133 1.31 -12.13 -3.18
N LEU A 134 0.44 -11.62 -2.31
CA LEU A 134 0.48 -11.83 -0.87
C LEU A 134 -0.73 -12.58 -0.32
N LEU A 135 -1.89 -12.45 -0.96
CA LEU A 135 -3.15 -12.97 -0.42
C LEU A 135 -3.42 -14.44 -0.77
N ARG A 136 -2.44 -15.14 -1.38
CA ARG A 136 -2.58 -16.55 -1.81
C ARG A 136 -2.08 -17.56 -0.79
N ASN A 137 -1.28 -17.12 0.19
CA ASN A 137 -0.62 -17.95 1.18
C ASN A 137 -0.54 -17.21 2.51
N PRO A 138 -0.25 -17.89 3.63
CA PRO A 138 0.01 -17.22 4.89
C PRO A 138 1.12 -16.17 4.74
N LEU A 139 0.82 -14.95 5.16
CA LEU A 139 1.73 -13.81 5.13
C LEU A 139 2.44 -13.67 6.48
N THR A 140 3.72 -14.04 6.52
CA THR A 140 4.51 -13.94 7.74
C THR A 140 4.77 -12.49 8.11
N LEU A 141 4.16 -12.04 9.20
CA LEU A 141 4.35 -10.74 9.82
C LEU A 141 4.62 -10.93 11.32
N ASN A 142 5.69 -10.32 11.82
CA ASN A 142 6.14 -10.47 13.22
C ASN A 142 5.87 -9.20 14.05
N CYS A 143 4.97 -8.36 13.62
CA CYS A 143 4.65 -7.09 14.28
C CYS A 143 3.14 -6.84 14.28
N PRO A 144 2.63 -5.94 15.15
CA PRO A 144 1.25 -5.51 15.13
C PRO A 144 0.84 -4.88 13.80
N VAL A 145 -0.39 -5.13 13.37
CA VAL A 145 -0.97 -4.61 12.12
C VAL A 145 -2.30 -3.91 12.41
N HIS A 146 -2.45 -2.67 11.96
CA HIS A 146 -3.71 -1.95 12.01
C HIS A 146 -4.13 -1.53 10.60
N LEU A 147 -5.27 -2.03 10.14
CA LEU A 147 -5.84 -1.72 8.83
C LEU A 147 -7.04 -0.78 9.01
N ILE A 148 -7.07 0.30 8.23
CA ILE A 148 -8.17 1.28 8.22
C ILE A 148 -8.74 1.31 6.80
N HIS A 149 -10.05 1.04 6.64
CA HIS A 149 -10.66 0.97 5.31
C HIS A 149 -12.03 1.65 5.27
N GLY A 150 -12.30 2.39 4.21
CA GLY A 150 -13.58 3.02 3.95
C GLY A 150 -14.58 2.03 3.36
N MET A 151 -15.81 1.98 3.89
CA MET A 151 -16.82 1.03 3.40
C MET A 151 -17.50 1.49 2.10
N VAL A 152 -17.30 2.72 1.67
CA VAL A 152 -17.76 3.23 0.36
C VAL A 152 -16.60 3.47 -0.61
N ASP A 153 -15.47 2.79 -0.38
CA ASP A 153 -14.32 2.74 -1.28
C ASP A 153 -14.73 2.04 -2.59
N THR A 154 -14.61 2.73 -3.70
CA THR A 154 -14.94 2.24 -5.05
C THR A 154 -13.73 1.67 -5.79
N ASP A 155 -12.52 1.96 -5.32
CA ASP A 155 -11.27 1.53 -5.95
C ASP A 155 -10.80 0.18 -5.38
N VAL A 156 -10.86 0.04 -4.06
CA VAL A 156 -10.43 -1.17 -3.33
C VAL A 156 -11.57 -1.64 -2.41
N PRO A 157 -12.12 -2.83 -2.63
CA PRO A 157 -13.15 -3.37 -1.74
C PRO A 157 -12.64 -3.47 -0.30
N TRP A 158 -13.43 -2.97 0.66
CA TRP A 158 -13.04 -3.00 2.08
C TRP A 158 -12.80 -4.42 2.62
N GLN A 159 -13.34 -5.44 1.96
CA GLN A 159 -13.09 -6.85 2.24
C GLN A 159 -11.61 -7.22 2.08
N THR A 160 -10.84 -6.47 1.26
CA THR A 160 -9.39 -6.65 1.13
C THR A 160 -8.68 -6.51 2.48
N ALA A 161 -9.13 -5.60 3.36
CA ALA A 161 -8.58 -5.49 4.71
C ALA A 161 -8.83 -6.74 5.55
N LEU A 162 -9.99 -7.41 5.39
CA LEU A 162 -10.28 -8.67 6.05
C LEU A 162 -9.42 -9.81 5.49
N SER A 163 -9.23 -9.86 4.17
CA SER A 163 -8.35 -10.85 3.52
C SER A 163 -6.90 -10.71 3.99
N ILE A 164 -6.39 -9.48 4.15
CA ILE A 164 -5.07 -9.25 4.74
C ILE A 164 -5.02 -9.79 6.16
N ALA A 165 -6.03 -9.49 6.99
CA ALA A 165 -6.10 -9.95 8.38
C ALA A 165 -6.18 -11.48 8.48
N GLU A 166 -6.86 -12.15 7.54
CA GLU A 166 -7.00 -13.61 7.50
C GLU A 166 -5.68 -14.31 7.18
N VAL A 167 -4.88 -13.78 6.23
CA VAL A 167 -3.62 -14.42 5.84
C VAL A 167 -2.42 -13.99 6.69
N ALA A 168 -2.50 -12.88 7.41
CA ALA A 168 -1.42 -12.40 8.28
C ALA A 168 -1.21 -13.36 9.46
N THR A 169 0.05 -13.74 9.71
CA THR A 169 0.39 -14.67 10.83
C THR A 169 0.62 -13.95 12.16
N SER A 170 0.60 -12.62 12.18
CA SER A 170 0.67 -11.87 13.43
C SER A 170 -0.56 -12.11 14.30
N ASP A 171 -0.36 -12.33 15.60
CA ASP A 171 -1.45 -12.45 16.58
C ASP A 171 -2.16 -11.12 16.87
N GLU A 172 -1.55 -9.99 16.48
CA GLU A 172 -2.05 -8.64 16.72
C GLU A 172 -2.47 -7.95 15.43
N VAL A 173 -3.58 -8.38 14.84
CA VAL A 173 -4.18 -7.72 13.66
C VAL A 173 -5.50 -7.07 14.04
N SER A 174 -5.67 -5.80 13.72
CA SER A 174 -6.93 -5.08 13.92
C SER A 174 -7.39 -4.40 12.63
N VAL A 175 -8.71 -4.35 12.42
CA VAL A 175 -9.33 -3.71 11.25
C VAL A 175 -10.34 -2.69 11.73
N THR A 176 -10.21 -1.45 11.25
CA THR A 176 -11.18 -0.38 11.46
C THR A 176 -11.90 -0.08 10.16
N LEU A 177 -13.20 -0.36 10.12
CA LEU A 177 -14.05 -0.02 8.98
C LEU A 177 -14.76 1.33 9.20
N VAL A 178 -14.58 2.26 8.25
CA VAL A 178 -15.18 3.59 8.29
C VAL A 178 -16.41 3.60 7.38
N LYS A 179 -17.63 3.55 7.95
CA LYS A 179 -18.89 3.35 7.22
C LYS A 179 -19.10 4.31 6.03
N GLY A 180 -18.78 5.60 6.19
CA GLY A 180 -18.93 6.61 5.14
C GLY A 180 -17.60 6.98 4.47
N GLY A 181 -16.51 6.30 4.79
CA GLY A 181 -15.17 6.57 4.24
C GLY A 181 -15.02 6.04 2.82
N GLY A 182 -14.46 6.85 1.93
CA GLY A 182 -14.02 6.44 0.59
C GLY A 182 -12.54 6.02 0.58
N HIS A 183 -11.98 5.87 -0.62
CA HIS A 183 -10.61 5.37 -0.82
C HIS A 183 -9.54 6.19 -0.11
N ARG A 184 -9.59 7.51 -0.20
CA ARG A 184 -8.52 8.39 0.28
C ARG A 184 -8.49 8.57 1.80
N LEU A 185 -9.62 8.41 2.51
CA LEU A 185 -9.73 8.61 3.95
C LEU A 185 -8.99 9.88 4.42
N SER A 186 -9.25 11.02 3.77
CA SER A 186 -8.52 12.27 3.93
C SER A 186 -9.30 13.39 4.62
N ALA A 187 -10.52 13.12 5.08
CA ALA A 187 -11.27 14.07 5.89
C ALA A 187 -10.58 14.27 7.26
N GLU A 188 -10.85 15.39 7.91
CA GLU A 188 -10.24 15.74 9.21
C GLU A 188 -10.41 14.60 10.25
N ALA A 189 -11.61 14.02 10.33
CA ALA A 189 -11.87 12.89 11.21
C ALA A 189 -11.06 11.63 10.85
N ASP A 190 -10.74 11.42 9.57
CA ASP A 190 -9.93 10.30 9.10
C ASP A 190 -8.45 10.52 9.43
N LEU A 191 -7.97 11.76 9.26
CA LEU A 191 -6.60 12.14 9.65
C LEU A 191 -6.41 12.05 11.16
N ALA A 192 -7.41 12.45 11.96
CA ALA A 192 -7.38 12.27 13.41
C ALA A 192 -7.34 10.78 13.81
N ARG A 193 -8.08 9.92 13.09
CA ARG A 193 -8.06 8.46 13.29
C ARG A 193 -6.70 7.87 12.95
N LEU A 194 -6.10 8.31 11.85
CA LEU A 194 -4.75 7.89 11.46
C LEU A 194 -3.70 8.30 12.49
N THR A 195 -3.72 9.55 12.95
CA THR A 195 -2.75 10.02 13.96
C THR A 195 -2.91 9.25 15.27
N ALA A 196 -4.13 8.98 15.70
CA ALA A 196 -4.38 8.13 16.88
C ALA A 196 -3.86 6.70 16.69
N ALA A 197 -4.02 6.13 15.49
CA ALA A 197 -3.46 4.81 15.18
C ALA A 197 -1.93 4.79 15.25
N VAL A 198 -1.27 5.84 14.74
CA VAL A 198 0.20 5.99 14.83
C VAL A 198 0.66 6.10 16.28
N GLU A 199 -0.01 6.91 17.12
CA GLU A 199 0.34 7.04 18.54
C GLU A 199 0.14 5.72 19.29
N ASN A 200 -0.98 5.05 19.09
CA ASN A 200 -1.25 3.76 19.72
C ASN A 200 -0.23 2.69 19.30
N MET A 201 0.16 2.66 18.02
CA MET A 201 1.19 1.76 17.53
C MET A 201 2.55 2.07 18.15
N ALA A 202 2.91 3.35 18.25
CA ALA A 202 4.19 3.77 18.84
C ALA A 202 4.32 3.40 20.32
N VAL A 203 3.25 3.48 21.09
CA VAL A 203 3.24 3.01 22.50
C VAL A 203 3.50 1.51 22.56
N ARG A 204 2.78 0.72 21.76
CA ARG A 204 2.89 -0.77 21.75
C ARG A 204 4.28 -1.29 21.43
N VAL A 205 5.00 -0.63 20.53
CA VAL A 205 6.32 -1.10 20.08
C VAL A 205 7.48 -0.63 20.95
N HIS A 206 7.19 0.21 21.97
CA HIS A 206 8.18 0.66 22.96
C HIS A 206 8.06 -0.09 24.31
N ASP A 207 6.95 -0.79 24.52
CA ASP A 207 6.72 -1.68 25.67
C ASP A 207 7.28 -3.09 25.40
#